data_47b002e56cb7b4d3d21b5baac722c676
#
_entry.id   47b002e56cb7b4d3d21b5baac722c676
#
_cell.length_a   1.000
_cell.length_b   1.000
_cell.length_c   1.000
_cell.angle_alpha   90.00
_cell.angle_beta   90.00
_cell.angle_gamma   90.00
#
_symmetry.space_group_name_H-M   'P 1'
#
loop_
_entity.id
_entity.type
_entity.pdbx_description
1 polymer ?
#
loop_
_entity_poly.entity_id
_entity_poly.type
_entity_poly.pdbx_seq_one_letter_code
_entity_poly.pdbx_strand_id
1 'polypeptide(L)'
;VGEGGGVGVVAAGGLHASGYSRARKVCGEGKAHYELRIGREGVGGASLQDARLEPTRIYVKPGRAGLEACEGAVHALAHITGGGISENLDRALPKTCAAEVDLGTWPVPAIASFVCDAAHLDEAEALKTFNMGLGMVLIVAAARAEEVEAALTQDGETTHRAGRSVGVCGEVTTEEAGQLSG
;
A
#
# COMPACT_ATOMS: atom_id res chain seq x y z
N VAL A 1 -16.82 -9.51 5.15
CA VAL A 1 -16.57 -8.07 5.26
C VAL A 1 -17.90 -7.38 5.46
N GLY A 2 -18.00 -6.54 6.48
CA GLY A 2 -19.18 -5.69 6.77
C GLY A 2 -18.74 -4.26 7.07
N GLU A 3 -19.69 -3.38 7.35
CA GLU A 3 -19.41 -2.02 7.80
C GLU A 3 -18.62 -2.02 9.11
N GLY A 4 -17.70 -1.05 9.26
CA GLY A 4 -16.92 -0.85 10.48
C GLY A 4 -15.73 -1.77 10.68
N GLY A 5 -15.36 -2.57 9.68
CA GLY A 5 -14.11 -3.33 9.71
C GLY A 5 -12.89 -2.40 9.68
N GLY A 6 -11.82 -2.74 10.40
CA GLY A 6 -10.55 -2.01 10.33
C GLY A 6 -9.78 -2.34 9.05
N VAL A 7 -9.09 -1.36 8.49
CA VAL A 7 -8.14 -1.54 7.38
C VAL A 7 -6.73 -1.45 7.95
N GLY A 8 -6.09 -2.60 8.10
CA GLY A 8 -4.68 -2.72 8.45
C GLY A 8 -3.82 -2.87 7.20
N VAL A 9 -2.62 -2.32 7.21
CA VAL A 9 -1.68 -2.41 6.10
C VAL A 9 -0.34 -2.91 6.57
N VAL A 10 0.33 -3.70 5.73
CA VAL A 10 1.71 -4.16 5.92
C VAL A 10 2.61 -3.39 4.97
N ALA A 11 3.65 -2.79 5.52
CA ALA A 11 4.59 -1.97 4.76
C ALA A 11 5.33 -2.78 3.68
N ALA A 12 5.56 -2.13 2.55
CA ALA A 12 6.44 -2.63 1.50
C ALA A 12 7.88 -2.10 1.66
N GLY A 13 8.86 -2.84 1.18
CA GLY A 13 10.25 -2.40 1.15
C GLY A 13 10.53 -1.34 0.07
N GLY A 14 9.81 -1.41 -1.06
CA GLY A 14 10.06 -0.56 -2.22
C GLY A 14 8.90 -0.52 -3.21
N LEU A 15 9.20 -0.17 -4.47
CA LEU A 15 8.21 -0.06 -5.55
C LEU A 15 7.54 -1.39 -5.92
N HIS A 16 8.14 -2.51 -5.53
CA HIS A 16 7.77 -3.83 -6.03
C HIS A 16 7.81 -3.91 -7.58
N ALA A 17 7.07 -4.84 -8.17
CA ALA A 17 6.96 -4.94 -9.63
C ALA A 17 5.99 -3.92 -10.25
N SER A 18 5.19 -3.22 -9.43
CA SER A 18 4.18 -2.27 -9.90
C SER A 18 4.82 -1.00 -10.42
N GLY A 19 4.39 -0.55 -11.59
CA GLY A 19 4.89 0.69 -12.18
C GLY A 19 6.36 0.66 -12.61
N TYR A 20 7.04 -0.49 -12.59
CA TYR A 20 8.47 -0.60 -12.87
C TYR A 20 8.85 -0.09 -14.27
N SER A 21 7.99 -0.31 -15.26
CA SER A 21 8.20 0.22 -16.63
C SER A 21 8.19 1.76 -16.64
N ARG A 22 7.34 2.38 -15.84
CA ARG A 22 7.26 3.84 -15.69
C ARG A 22 8.48 4.37 -14.93
N ALA A 23 8.85 3.72 -13.82
CA ALA A 23 10.06 4.03 -13.09
C ALA A 23 11.32 3.95 -13.96
N ARG A 24 11.43 2.93 -14.83
CA ARG A 24 12.54 2.78 -15.77
C ARG A 24 12.61 3.95 -16.77
N LYS A 25 11.48 4.36 -17.34
CA LYS A 25 11.44 5.49 -18.29
C LYS A 25 11.91 6.79 -17.64
N VAL A 26 11.46 7.05 -16.41
CA VAL A 26 11.79 8.27 -15.69
C VAL A 26 13.23 8.29 -15.20
N CYS A 27 13.71 7.17 -14.67
CA CYS A 27 15.07 7.08 -14.13
C CYS A 27 16.15 6.98 -15.22
N GLY A 28 15.77 6.82 -16.51
CA GLY A 28 16.71 6.66 -17.61
C GLY A 28 17.47 5.34 -17.62
N GLU A 29 18.24 5.09 -18.67
CA GLU A 29 19.03 3.86 -18.88
C GLU A 29 20.54 4.05 -18.75
N GLY A 30 21.00 5.23 -18.30
CA GLY A 30 22.44 5.56 -18.20
C GLY A 30 23.04 5.33 -16.82
N LYS A 31 24.33 4.91 -16.77
CA LYS A 31 25.07 4.70 -15.53
C LYS A 31 25.04 5.91 -14.59
N ALA A 32 25.09 7.12 -15.11
CA ALA A 32 25.10 8.36 -14.34
C ALA A 32 23.80 8.57 -13.52
N HIS A 33 22.68 8.03 -13.99
CA HIS A 33 21.41 8.11 -13.27
C HIS A 33 21.30 7.09 -12.13
N TYR A 34 22.05 6.00 -12.17
CA TYR A 34 22.00 4.96 -11.13
C TYR A 34 22.76 5.35 -9.85
N GLU A 35 23.70 6.27 -9.94
CA GLU A 35 24.49 6.75 -8.79
C GLU A 35 23.79 7.90 -8.04
N LEU A 36 22.68 8.41 -8.56
CA LEU A 36 21.91 9.46 -7.88
C LEU A 36 21.35 8.92 -6.56
N ARG A 37 21.73 9.57 -5.47
CA ARG A 37 21.18 9.22 -4.15
C ARG A 37 19.79 9.81 -3.98
N ILE A 38 18.85 8.99 -3.52
CA ILE A 38 17.48 9.40 -3.24
C ILE A 38 17.44 9.95 -1.83
N GLY A 39 17.24 11.26 -1.73
CA GLY A 39 17.10 11.95 -0.46
C GLY A 39 18.42 12.08 0.32
N ARG A 40 18.49 13.06 1.18
CA ARG A 40 19.59 13.24 2.14
C ARG A 40 19.25 12.70 3.52
N GLU A 41 17.96 12.54 3.78
CA GLU A 41 17.42 12.09 5.08
C GLU A 41 16.27 11.13 4.82
N GLY A 42 16.37 9.89 5.28
CA GLY A 42 15.25 8.95 5.30
C GLY A 42 15.37 7.64 4.53
N VAL A 43 16.29 7.51 3.58
CA VAL A 43 16.49 6.24 2.84
C VAL A 43 17.88 5.66 3.07
N GLY A 44 18.48 5.93 4.21
CA GLY A 44 19.81 5.38 4.56
C GLY A 44 20.92 5.68 3.56
N GLY A 45 20.74 6.68 2.67
CA GLY A 45 21.70 7.01 1.62
C GLY A 45 21.80 5.98 0.49
N ALA A 46 20.77 5.15 0.29
CA ALA A 46 20.69 4.20 -0.82
C ALA A 46 20.80 4.91 -2.17
N SER A 47 21.48 4.29 -3.12
CA SER A 47 21.50 4.77 -4.49
C SER A 47 20.13 4.56 -5.15
N LEU A 48 19.86 5.32 -6.22
CA LEU A 48 18.63 5.10 -7.02
C LEU A 48 18.58 3.67 -7.57
N GLN A 49 19.72 3.08 -7.89
CA GLN A 49 19.82 1.70 -8.34
C GLN A 49 19.39 0.72 -7.25
N ASP A 50 19.91 0.85 -6.04
CA ASP A 50 19.59 -0.05 -4.94
C ASP A 50 18.09 0.04 -4.58
N ALA A 51 17.56 1.26 -4.48
CA ALA A 51 16.16 1.48 -4.19
C ALA A 51 15.20 0.92 -5.27
N ARG A 52 15.63 0.91 -6.55
CA ARG A 52 14.87 0.30 -7.65
C ARG A 52 14.96 -1.21 -7.69
N LEU A 53 16.08 -1.77 -7.25
CA LEU A 53 16.35 -3.21 -7.26
C LEU A 53 15.89 -3.89 -5.98
N GLU A 54 15.33 -3.13 -5.03
CA GLU A 54 14.72 -3.70 -3.84
C GLU A 54 13.70 -4.79 -4.24
N PRO A 55 13.94 -6.06 -3.85
CA PRO A 55 13.09 -7.15 -4.28
C PRO A 55 11.68 -7.01 -3.72
N THR A 56 10.69 -7.46 -4.49
CA THR A 56 9.32 -7.58 -3.99
C THR A 56 9.29 -8.48 -2.76
N ARG A 57 8.78 -7.95 -1.66
CA ARG A 57 8.65 -8.69 -0.42
C ARG A 57 7.63 -9.83 -0.56
N ILE A 58 7.89 -10.95 0.10
CA ILE A 58 7.01 -12.12 0.11
C ILE A 58 6.06 -12.01 1.30
N TYR A 59 4.76 -11.88 1.03
CA TYR A 59 3.71 -11.68 2.04
C TYR A 59 2.99 -12.97 2.47
N VAL A 60 3.47 -14.13 2.08
CA VAL A 60 2.86 -15.42 2.44
C VAL A 60 2.92 -15.65 3.96
N LYS A 61 4.08 -15.38 4.58
CA LYS A 61 4.22 -15.53 6.04
C LYS A 61 3.29 -14.59 6.81
N PRO A 62 3.34 -13.25 6.60
CA PRO A 62 2.45 -12.35 7.34
C PRO A 62 0.97 -12.61 7.06
N GLY A 63 0.60 -12.96 5.83
CA GLY A 63 -0.78 -13.34 5.51
C GLY A 63 -1.24 -14.56 6.31
N ARG A 64 -0.39 -15.60 6.40
CA ARG A 64 -0.67 -16.78 7.22
C ARG A 64 -0.69 -16.47 8.72
N ALA A 65 0.28 -15.71 9.22
CA ALA A 65 0.34 -15.35 10.63
C ALA A 65 -0.94 -14.63 11.09
N GLY A 66 -1.42 -13.67 10.30
CA GLY A 66 -2.68 -12.99 10.59
C GLY A 66 -3.91 -13.91 10.56
N LEU A 67 -3.95 -14.84 9.59
CA LEU A 67 -5.07 -15.79 9.46
C LEU A 67 -5.07 -16.86 10.55
N GLU A 68 -3.91 -17.43 10.86
CA GLU A 68 -3.78 -18.53 11.82
C GLU A 68 -3.86 -18.07 13.28
N ALA A 69 -3.24 -16.93 13.61
CA ALA A 69 -3.23 -16.40 14.95
C ALA A 69 -4.59 -15.82 15.37
N CYS A 70 -5.36 -15.31 14.41
CA CYS A 70 -6.59 -14.56 14.66
C CYS A 70 -7.74 -15.12 13.82
N GLU A 71 -8.04 -16.42 13.98
CA GLU A 71 -9.09 -17.10 13.22
C GLU A 71 -10.40 -16.32 13.22
N GLY A 72 -10.94 -16.06 12.02
CA GLY A 72 -12.18 -15.28 11.81
C GLY A 72 -12.05 -13.77 12.00
N ALA A 73 -10.90 -13.24 12.40
CA ALA A 73 -10.68 -11.80 12.52
C ALA A 73 -10.32 -11.13 11.20
N VAL A 74 -9.60 -11.84 10.32
CA VAL A 74 -9.22 -11.34 8.99
C VAL A 74 -10.30 -11.73 7.98
N HIS A 75 -10.95 -10.74 7.41
CA HIS A 75 -12.07 -10.91 6.49
C HIS A 75 -11.64 -10.93 5.03
N ALA A 76 -10.61 -10.17 4.67
CA ALA A 76 -10.05 -10.13 3.32
C ALA A 76 -8.60 -9.71 3.33
N LEU A 77 -7.88 -10.11 2.29
CA LEU A 77 -6.48 -9.75 2.03
C LEU A 77 -6.38 -9.19 0.61
N ALA A 78 -5.68 -8.08 0.45
CA ALA A 78 -5.37 -7.50 -0.85
C ALA A 78 -3.85 -7.35 -0.99
N HIS A 79 -3.24 -8.06 -1.92
CA HIS A 79 -1.84 -7.85 -2.30
C HIS A 79 -1.77 -6.68 -3.27
N ILE A 80 -1.05 -5.62 -2.88
CA ILE A 80 -0.97 -4.39 -3.67
C ILE A 80 0.06 -4.57 -4.79
N THR A 81 -0.46 -4.69 -6.00
CA THR A 81 0.30 -4.94 -7.23
C THR A 81 -0.11 -3.94 -8.32
N GLY A 82 -0.04 -4.31 -9.60
CA GLY A 82 -0.54 -3.49 -10.71
C GLY A 82 -2.00 -3.07 -10.48
N GLY A 83 -2.31 -1.82 -10.75
CA GLY A 83 -3.58 -1.18 -10.40
C GLY A 83 -3.56 -0.46 -9.03
N GLY A 84 -2.43 -0.58 -8.30
CA GLY A 84 -2.19 0.14 -7.06
C GLY A 84 -3.17 -0.20 -5.93
N ILE A 85 -3.33 0.71 -5.00
CA ILE A 85 -4.18 0.52 -3.81
C ILE A 85 -5.64 0.41 -4.24
N SER A 86 -6.10 1.31 -5.08
CA SER A 86 -7.51 1.44 -5.44
C SER A 86 -8.09 0.15 -6.05
N GLU A 87 -7.47 -0.36 -7.13
CA GLU A 87 -8.00 -1.54 -7.82
C GLU A 87 -7.85 -2.84 -7.02
N ASN A 88 -6.74 -2.99 -6.28
CA ASN A 88 -6.49 -4.22 -5.54
C ASN A 88 -7.37 -4.31 -4.30
N LEU A 89 -7.64 -3.18 -3.64
CA LEU A 89 -8.52 -3.14 -2.49
C LEU A 89 -9.99 -3.35 -2.91
N ASP A 90 -10.42 -2.71 -3.99
CA ASP A 90 -11.77 -2.89 -4.55
C ASP A 90 -12.08 -4.36 -4.89
N ARG A 91 -11.10 -5.08 -5.46
CA ARG A 91 -11.26 -6.52 -5.75
C ARG A 91 -11.40 -7.40 -4.50
N ALA A 92 -10.87 -6.97 -3.37
CA ALA A 92 -10.92 -7.72 -2.12
C ALA A 92 -12.22 -7.46 -1.33
N LEU A 93 -12.92 -6.38 -1.64
CA LEU A 93 -14.15 -5.99 -0.98
C LEU A 93 -15.39 -6.51 -1.73
N PRO A 94 -16.47 -6.88 -1.03
CA PRO A 94 -17.76 -7.12 -1.66
C PRO A 94 -18.31 -5.81 -2.23
N LYS A 95 -19.11 -5.88 -3.29
CA LYS A 95 -19.70 -4.71 -3.96
C LYS A 95 -20.57 -3.81 -3.08
N THR A 96 -20.96 -4.30 -1.92
CA THR A 96 -21.73 -3.55 -0.91
C THR A 96 -20.85 -2.79 0.07
N CYS A 97 -19.53 -2.87 -0.07
CA CYS A 97 -18.57 -2.22 0.82
C CYS A 97 -17.54 -1.45 0.02
N ALA A 98 -17.08 -0.37 0.59
CA ALA A 98 -15.88 0.37 0.16
C ALA A 98 -14.90 0.45 1.33
N ALA A 99 -13.68 0.94 1.09
CA ALA A 99 -12.74 1.28 2.14
C ALA A 99 -12.44 2.78 2.10
N GLU A 100 -12.51 3.41 3.25
CA GLU A 100 -11.91 4.72 3.48
C GLU A 100 -10.49 4.50 3.95
N VAL A 101 -9.52 5.03 3.21
CA VAL A 101 -8.08 4.86 3.48
C VAL A 101 -7.45 6.22 3.70
N ASP A 102 -6.84 6.42 4.87
CA ASP A 102 -6.08 7.62 5.19
C ASP A 102 -4.62 7.44 4.72
N LEU A 103 -4.25 8.17 3.69
CA LEU A 103 -2.94 8.12 3.05
C LEU A 103 -1.80 8.69 3.94
N GLY A 104 -2.12 9.40 5.00
CA GLY A 104 -1.17 9.97 5.95
C GLY A 104 -0.70 9.01 7.04
N THR A 105 -1.23 7.78 7.11
CA THR A 105 -0.99 6.86 8.21
C THR A 105 0.28 6.00 8.09
N TRP A 106 0.91 5.99 6.93
CA TRP A 106 2.18 5.27 6.71
C TRP A 106 3.19 6.13 5.93
N PRO A 107 4.49 5.89 6.09
CA PRO A 107 5.51 6.60 5.33
C PRO A 107 5.55 6.10 3.87
N VAL A 108 5.40 7.02 2.93
CA VAL A 108 5.62 6.72 1.51
C VAL A 108 7.13 6.59 1.26
N PRO A 109 7.60 5.49 0.63
CA PRO A 109 9.02 5.33 0.31
C PRO A 109 9.53 6.45 -0.59
N ALA A 110 10.72 6.99 -0.30
CA ALA A 110 11.29 8.09 -1.06
C ALA A 110 11.46 7.79 -2.55
N ILE A 111 11.66 6.51 -2.91
CA ILE A 111 11.70 6.07 -4.31
C ILE A 111 10.36 6.27 -5.00
N ALA A 112 9.24 6.02 -4.31
CA ALA A 112 7.91 6.21 -4.88
C ALA A 112 7.64 7.71 -5.11
N SER A 113 7.90 8.55 -4.12
CA SER A 113 7.78 10.01 -4.25
C SER A 113 8.66 10.54 -5.38
N PHE A 114 9.93 10.13 -5.43
CA PHE A 114 10.86 10.53 -6.49
C PHE A 114 10.34 10.19 -7.90
N VAL A 115 9.83 8.97 -8.08
CA VAL A 115 9.32 8.53 -9.40
C VAL A 115 8.04 9.27 -9.77
N CYS A 116 7.15 9.52 -8.80
CA CYS A 116 5.92 10.30 -9.03
C CYS A 116 6.25 11.74 -9.45
N ASP A 117 7.14 12.41 -8.72
CA ASP A 117 7.56 13.78 -9.02
C ASP A 117 8.22 13.88 -10.41
N ALA A 118 9.15 12.98 -10.70
CA ALA A 118 9.87 12.96 -11.97
C ALA A 118 8.99 12.54 -13.17
N ALA A 119 7.91 11.83 -12.93
CA ALA A 119 6.91 11.46 -13.93
C ALA A 119 5.75 12.47 -14.01
N HIS A 120 5.74 13.51 -13.17
CA HIS A 120 4.66 14.48 -13.04
C HIS A 120 3.28 13.84 -12.84
N LEU A 121 3.23 12.78 -12.00
CA LEU A 121 1.98 12.11 -11.67
C LEU A 121 1.24 12.88 -10.57
N ASP A 122 -0.06 13.02 -10.74
CA ASP A 122 -0.92 13.39 -9.64
C ASP A 122 -1.13 12.23 -8.64
N GLU A 123 -1.70 12.53 -7.49
CA GLU A 123 -1.92 11.54 -6.43
C GLU A 123 -2.81 10.37 -6.91
N ALA A 124 -3.85 10.64 -7.65
CA ALA A 124 -4.78 9.64 -8.14
C ALA A 124 -4.09 8.66 -9.13
N GLU A 125 -3.25 9.18 -10.03
CA GLU A 125 -2.45 8.35 -10.93
C GLU A 125 -1.37 7.55 -10.18
N ALA A 126 -0.73 8.16 -9.17
CA ALA A 126 0.26 7.50 -8.33
C ALA A 126 -0.35 6.29 -7.60
N LEU A 127 -1.51 6.46 -6.97
CA LEU A 127 -2.26 5.42 -6.25
C LEU A 127 -2.76 4.28 -7.15
N LYS A 128 -2.95 4.52 -8.45
CA LYS A 128 -3.31 3.49 -9.44
C LYS A 128 -2.07 2.79 -10.01
N THR A 129 -0.92 3.47 -10.02
CA THR A 129 0.29 2.97 -10.68
C THR A 129 1.22 2.24 -9.73
N PHE A 130 1.39 2.77 -8.51
CA PHE A 130 2.35 2.30 -7.53
C PHE A 130 1.68 1.79 -6.26
N ASN A 131 2.42 0.99 -5.52
CA ASN A 131 2.00 0.49 -4.22
C ASN A 131 2.10 1.54 -3.10
N MET A 132 2.76 2.67 -3.34
CA MET A 132 2.96 3.80 -2.41
C MET A 132 3.46 3.39 -1.02
N GLY A 133 4.23 2.30 -0.94
CA GLY A 133 4.77 1.79 0.32
C GLY A 133 3.92 0.72 1.00
N LEU A 134 2.81 0.32 0.40
CA LEU A 134 1.95 -0.75 0.90
C LEU A 134 2.16 -2.04 0.11
N GLY A 135 2.39 -3.15 0.81
CA GLY A 135 2.54 -4.45 0.17
C GLY A 135 1.30 -5.32 0.27
N MET A 136 0.71 -5.34 1.45
CA MET A 136 -0.50 -6.12 1.74
C MET A 136 -1.46 -5.27 2.56
N VAL A 137 -2.74 -5.35 2.23
CA VAL A 137 -3.83 -4.77 3.02
C VAL A 137 -4.67 -5.89 3.61
N LEU A 138 -5.02 -5.76 4.89
CA LEU A 138 -5.89 -6.67 5.61
C LEU A 138 -7.18 -5.94 5.99
N ILE A 139 -8.31 -6.51 5.67
CA ILE A 139 -9.60 -6.08 6.19
C ILE A 139 -9.92 -6.96 7.39
N VAL A 140 -10.05 -6.36 8.55
CA VAL A 140 -10.17 -7.09 9.81
C VAL A 140 -11.41 -6.67 10.60
N ALA A 141 -11.89 -7.54 11.48
CA ALA A 141 -12.91 -7.15 12.45
C ALA A 141 -12.37 -6.04 13.34
N ALA A 142 -13.06 -4.89 13.44
CA ALA A 142 -12.58 -3.72 14.17
C ALA A 142 -12.24 -4.03 15.64
N ALA A 143 -13.06 -4.85 16.29
CA ALA A 143 -12.86 -5.26 17.68
C ALA A 143 -11.60 -6.13 17.92
N ARG A 144 -11.04 -6.71 16.84
CA ARG A 144 -9.85 -7.59 16.89
C ARG A 144 -8.65 -7.03 16.13
N ALA A 145 -8.72 -5.77 15.71
CA ALA A 145 -7.64 -5.15 14.92
C ALA A 145 -6.30 -5.12 15.69
N GLU A 146 -6.33 -4.87 17.01
CA GLU A 146 -5.13 -4.88 17.85
C GLU A 146 -4.49 -6.26 17.95
N GLU A 147 -5.29 -7.30 18.02
CA GLU A 147 -4.82 -8.68 18.07
C GLU A 147 -4.10 -9.08 16.78
N VAL A 148 -4.68 -8.73 15.64
CA VAL A 148 -4.07 -8.98 14.32
C VAL A 148 -2.77 -8.20 14.15
N GLU A 149 -2.75 -6.93 14.55
CA GLU A 149 -1.56 -6.09 14.51
C GLU A 149 -0.45 -6.65 15.39
N ALA A 150 -0.78 -7.09 16.61
CA ALA A 150 0.18 -7.71 17.52
C ALA A 150 0.78 -8.99 16.94
N ALA A 151 -0.04 -9.86 16.33
CA ALA A 151 0.42 -11.09 15.69
C ALA A 151 1.39 -10.81 14.53
N LEU A 152 1.07 -9.84 13.67
CA LEU A 152 1.93 -9.42 12.56
C LEU A 152 3.24 -8.80 13.06
N THR A 153 3.18 -7.98 14.09
CA THR A 153 4.37 -7.35 14.70
C THR A 153 5.30 -8.41 15.33
N GLN A 154 4.75 -9.43 15.96
CA GLN A 154 5.54 -10.56 16.50
C GLN A 154 6.25 -11.35 15.39
N ASP A 155 5.67 -11.43 14.20
CA ASP A 155 6.30 -12.05 13.01
C ASP A 155 7.29 -11.09 12.30
N GLY A 156 7.56 -9.93 12.88
CA GLY A 156 8.55 -8.95 12.39
C GLY A 156 8.02 -7.99 11.31
N GLU A 157 6.69 -7.88 11.18
CA GLU A 157 6.08 -6.98 10.20
C GLU A 157 5.91 -5.56 10.74
N THR A 158 6.11 -4.58 9.87
CA THR A 158 5.71 -3.20 10.15
C THR A 158 4.28 -3.00 9.64
N THR A 159 3.38 -2.67 10.55
CA THR A 159 1.96 -2.51 10.27
C THR A 159 1.48 -1.10 10.61
N HIS A 160 0.44 -0.66 9.91
CA HIS A 160 -0.23 0.60 10.18
C HIS A 160 -1.75 0.41 10.08
N ARG A 161 -2.50 1.20 10.83
CA ARG A 161 -3.96 1.28 10.66
C ARG A 161 -4.26 2.39 9.67
N ALA A 162 -4.78 2.02 8.53
CA ALA A 162 -4.93 2.93 7.40
C ALA A 162 -6.39 3.36 7.14
N GLY A 163 -7.36 2.82 7.87
CA GLY A 163 -8.74 3.22 7.62
C GLY A 163 -9.77 2.23 8.13
N ARG A 164 -10.94 2.25 7.47
CA ARG A 164 -12.09 1.40 7.81
C ARG A 164 -12.88 0.99 6.57
N SER A 165 -13.63 -0.10 6.68
CA SER A 165 -14.63 -0.46 5.67
C SER A 165 -15.95 0.25 5.95
N VAL A 166 -16.59 0.74 4.90
CA VAL A 166 -17.87 1.45 4.95
C VAL A 166 -18.88 0.76 4.04
N GLY A 167 -20.16 0.83 4.40
CA GLY A 167 -21.23 0.37 3.54
C GLY A 167 -21.46 1.34 2.38
N VAL A 168 -21.71 0.81 1.20
CA VAL A 168 -22.04 1.59 0.01
C VAL A 168 -23.53 1.43 -0.26
N CYS A 169 -24.28 2.53 -0.14
CA CYS A 169 -25.66 2.61 -0.59
C CYS A 169 -25.70 3.23 -1.99
N GLY A 170 -25.70 2.39 -3.04
CA GLY A 170 -25.78 2.84 -4.44
C GLY A 170 -24.46 2.70 -5.19
N GLU A 171 -24.48 2.98 -6.49
CA GLU A 171 -23.26 3.05 -7.31
C GLU A 171 -22.41 4.25 -6.86
N VAL A 172 -21.26 3.97 -6.25
CA VAL A 172 -20.27 5.01 -5.94
C VAL A 172 -19.52 5.35 -7.22
N THR A 173 -19.78 6.51 -7.76
CA THR A 173 -18.91 7.09 -8.76
C THR A 173 -17.66 7.64 -8.07
N THR A 174 -16.50 7.43 -8.66
CA THR A 174 -15.17 7.84 -8.14
C THR A 174 -15.00 9.36 -7.93
N GLU A 175 -16.01 10.17 -8.26
CA GLU A 175 -16.01 11.63 -8.06
C GLU A 175 -16.38 12.05 -6.63
N GLU A 176 -17.06 11.20 -5.84
CA GLU A 176 -17.51 11.58 -4.49
C GLU A 176 -16.50 11.28 -3.38
N ALA A 177 -15.51 10.44 -3.63
CA ALA A 177 -14.46 10.11 -2.64
C ALA A 177 -13.44 11.24 -2.42
N GLY A 178 -13.42 12.24 -3.29
CA GLY A 178 -12.48 13.38 -3.24
C GLY A 178 -13.00 14.64 -2.50
N GLN A 179 -14.25 14.65 -2.01
CA GLN A 179 -14.86 15.87 -1.46
C GLN A 179 -15.10 15.88 0.06
N LEU A 180 -14.62 14.89 0.81
CA LEU A 180 -14.78 14.84 2.27
C LEU A 180 -13.52 15.21 3.05
N SER A 181 -12.58 15.95 2.44
CA SER A 181 -11.46 16.59 3.13
C SER A 181 -11.63 18.11 3.04
N GLY A 182 -12.40 18.67 3.92
CA GLY A 182 -12.52 20.08 4.19
C GLY A 182 -12.43 20.31 5.68
#